data_359e53bf2c74d36161e8fe068596b9ab
#
_entry.id   359e53bf2c74d36161e8fe068596b9ab
#
_cell.length_a   1.000
_cell.length_b   1.000
_cell.length_c   1.000
_cell.angle_alpha   90.00
_cell.angle_beta   90.00
_cell.angle_gamma   90.00
#
_symmetry.space_group_name_H-M   'P 1'
#
loop_
_entity.id
_entity.type
_entity.pdbx_description
1 polymer ?
#
loop_
_entity_poly.entity_id
_entity_poly.type
_entity_poly.pdbx_seq_one_letter_code
_entity_poly.pdbx_strand_id
1 'polypeptide(L)'
;MSPGWADRDLGLFSISVAAELAGLHPQTLRIYEREGLIDPARSVGGTRRYSRRDIDRLAEICALAADGLNLAGIRRVLQMQEETRQLQAEVARLRGLIVGTGEPAPGSPGGAA
;
A
#
# COMPACT_ATOMS: atom_id res chain seq x y z
N MET A 1 1.82 21.11 -10.64
CA MET A 1 2.85 20.20 -10.11
C MET A 1 2.59 19.95 -8.63
N SER A 2 2.54 18.70 -8.23
CA SER A 2 2.31 18.36 -6.82
C SER A 2 3.56 18.60 -5.99
N PRO A 3 3.43 19.08 -4.74
CA PRO A 3 4.57 19.16 -3.83
C PRO A 3 5.16 17.76 -3.60
N GLY A 4 6.47 17.68 -3.38
CA GLY A 4 7.15 16.40 -3.15
C GLY A 4 6.56 15.60 -2.00
N TRP A 5 6.10 16.28 -0.93
CA TRP A 5 5.50 15.60 0.21
C TRP A 5 4.15 14.95 -0.10
N ALA A 6 3.50 15.34 -1.21
CA ALA A 6 2.23 14.75 -1.64
C ALA A 6 2.46 13.47 -2.45
N ASP A 7 3.69 13.17 -2.89
CA ASP A 7 4.01 11.93 -3.59
C ASP A 7 4.07 10.80 -2.57
N ARG A 8 3.13 9.86 -2.69
CA ARG A 8 3.02 8.73 -1.76
C ARG A 8 4.19 7.77 -1.83
N ASP A 9 4.92 7.75 -2.92
CA ASP A 9 6.03 6.82 -3.13
C ASP A 9 7.39 7.44 -2.79
N LEU A 10 7.41 8.73 -2.46
CA LEU A 10 8.66 9.42 -2.12
C LEU A 10 9.13 9.02 -0.71
N GLY A 11 10.38 8.56 -0.60
CA GLY A 11 10.97 8.17 0.68
C GLY A 11 11.36 9.38 1.52
N LEU A 12 10.46 9.80 2.40
CA LEU A 12 10.61 11.01 3.22
C LEU A 12 11.01 10.73 4.65
N PHE A 13 10.73 9.53 5.17
CA PHE A 13 10.78 9.28 6.61
C PHE A 13 11.91 8.32 6.97
N SER A 14 12.65 8.65 8.05
CA SER A 14 13.60 7.72 8.66
C SER A 14 12.84 6.57 9.34
N ILE A 15 13.58 5.51 9.69
CA ILE A 15 12.97 4.38 10.42
C ILE A 15 12.35 4.82 11.74
N SER A 16 13.00 5.74 12.45
CA SER A 16 12.46 6.23 13.74
C SER A 16 11.13 6.94 13.57
N VAL A 17 11.04 7.83 12.57
CA VAL A 17 9.81 8.57 12.29
C VAL A 17 8.74 7.64 11.75
N ALA A 18 9.10 6.73 10.85
CA ALA A 18 8.14 5.77 10.29
C ALA A 18 7.55 4.89 11.37
N ALA A 19 8.37 4.37 12.29
CA ALA A 19 7.92 3.55 13.40
C ALA A 19 6.99 4.35 14.32
N GLU A 20 7.34 5.58 14.64
CA GLU A 20 6.50 6.44 15.46
C GLU A 20 5.14 6.69 14.80
N LEU A 21 5.12 7.02 13.52
CA LEU A 21 3.87 7.27 12.78
C LEU A 21 2.99 6.03 12.69
N ALA A 22 3.59 4.85 12.60
CA ALA A 22 2.86 3.60 12.53
C ALA A 22 2.52 3.01 13.90
N GLY A 23 3.02 3.60 14.99
CA GLY A 23 2.78 3.10 16.33
C GLY A 23 3.57 1.84 16.66
N LEU A 24 4.76 1.69 16.09
CA LEU A 24 5.62 0.51 16.23
C LEU A 24 6.94 0.87 16.89
N HIS A 25 7.57 -0.15 17.51
CA HIS A 25 8.98 -0.04 17.87
C HIS A 25 9.83 -0.20 16.60
N PRO A 26 10.93 0.56 16.43
CA PRO A 26 11.80 0.42 15.25
C PRO A 26 12.29 -1.01 15.01
N GLN A 27 12.50 -1.79 16.07
CA GLN A 27 12.92 -3.19 15.93
C GLN A 27 11.83 -4.04 15.27
N THR A 28 10.57 -3.78 15.59
CA THR A 28 9.45 -4.47 14.95
C THR A 28 9.41 -4.14 13.46
N LEU A 29 9.66 -2.88 13.11
CA LEU A 29 9.72 -2.46 11.72
C LEU A 29 10.84 -3.18 10.96
N ARG A 30 12.01 -3.35 11.60
CA ARG A 30 13.12 -4.12 11.01
C ARG A 30 12.76 -5.57 10.77
N ILE A 31 11.98 -6.17 11.69
CA ILE A 31 11.48 -7.54 11.53
C ILE A 31 10.58 -7.63 10.30
N TYR A 32 9.65 -6.71 10.15
CA TYR A 32 8.75 -6.70 8.99
C TYR A 32 9.50 -6.51 7.69
N GLU A 33 10.52 -5.67 7.66
CA GLU A 33 11.38 -5.51 6.49
C GLU A 33 12.12 -6.81 6.17
N ARG A 34 12.71 -7.44 7.17
CA ARG A 34 13.44 -8.70 7.00
C ARG A 34 12.53 -9.81 6.48
N GLU A 35 11.28 -9.83 6.92
CA GLU A 35 10.29 -10.81 6.46
C GLU A 35 9.69 -10.46 5.10
N GLY A 36 10.11 -9.37 4.50
CA GLY A 36 9.66 -8.98 3.17
C GLY A 36 8.26 -8.36 3.12
N LEU A 37 7.72 -7.95 4.27
CA LEU A 37 6.40 -7.32 4.32
C LEU A 37 6.44 -5.86 3.91
N ILE A 38 7.59 -5.22 4.05
CA ILE A 38 7.83 -3.82 3.68
C ILE A 38 9.20 -3.75 3.02
N ASP A 39 9.32 -2.89 2.00
CA ASP A 39 10.57 -2.73 1.27
C ASP A 39 10.82 -1.24 1.05
N PRO A 40 11.44 -0.56 2.01
CA PRO A 40 11.69 0.87 1.90
C PRO A 40 12.78 1.18 0.88
N ALA A 41 12.69 2.36 0.27
CA ALA A 41 13.77 2.88 -0.55
C ALA A 41 14.99 3.17 0.33
N ARG A 42 16.14 3.31 -0.29
CA ARG A 42 17.37 3.67 0.41
C ARG A 42 17.96 4.93 -0.21
N SER A 43 18.51 5.78 0.65
CA SER A 43 19.24 6.95 0.20
C SER A 43 20.57 6.54 -0.48
N VAL A 44 21.25 7.49 -1.07
CA VAL A 44 22.55 7.25 -1.71
C VAL A 44 23.54 6.59 -0.73
N GLY A 45 23.47 6.95 0.55
CA GLY A 45 24.30 6.36 1.60
C GLY A 45 23.81 5.02 2.15
N GLY A 46 22.74 4.45 1.60
CA GLY A 46 22.20 3.17 2.03
C GLY A 46 21.25 3.25 3.23
N THR A 47 20.88 4.45 3.65
CA THR A 47 19.94 4.65 4.77
C THR A 47 18.51 4.42 4.31
N ARG A 48 17.72 3.70 5.12
CA ARG A 48 16.31 3.45 4.83
C ARG A 48 15.52 4.74 4.78
N ARG A 49 14.63 4.83 3.79
CA ARG A 49 13.70 5.95 3.61
C ARG A 49 12.31 5.41 3.33
N TYR A 50 11.39 5.67 4.23
CA TYR A 50 10.01 5.18 4.15
C TYR A 50 9.12 6.22 3.50
N SER A 51 8.25 5.78 2.60
CA SER A 51 7.27 6.63 1.94
C SER A 51 5.97 6.67 2.74
N ARG A 52 5.05 7.56 2.35
CA ARG A 52 3.71 7.58 2.91
C ARG A 52 2.97 6.27 2.62
N ARG A 53 3.18 5.69 1.45
CA ARG A 53 2.62 4.39 1.09
C ARG A 53 3.14 3.30 2.03
N ASP A 54 4.43 3.36 2.38
CA ASP A 54 5.01 2.43 3.34
C ASP A 54 4.36 2.58 4.72
N ILE A 55 4.10 3.82 5.15
CA ILE A 55 3.45 4.07 6.45
C ILE A 55 2.03 3.47 6.44
N ASP A 56 1.28 3.67 5.36
CA ASP A 56 -0.06 3.10 5.23
C ASP A 56 -0.03 1.56 5.28
N ARG A 57 0.96 0.96 4.60
CA ARG A 57 1.14 -0.49 4.61
C ARG A 57 1.47 -0.99 6.01
N LEU A 58 2.32 -0.28 6.74
CA LEU A 58 2.64 -0.63 8.13
C LEU A 58 1.39 -0.57 9.02
N ALA A 59 0.52 0.41 8.82
CA ALA A 59 -0.74 0.50 9.55
C ALA A 59 -1.63 -0.71 9.28
N GLU A 60 -1.70 -1.18 8.04
CA GLU A 60 -2.43 -2.40 7.68
C GLU A 60 -1.83 -3.63 8.35
N ILE A 61 -0.50 -3.75 8.33
CA ILE A 61 0.19 -4.87 8.98
C ILE A 61 -0.11 -4.89 10.47
N CYS A 62 -0.07 -3.74 11.12
CA CYS A 62 -0.38 -3.63 12.54
C CYS A 62 -1.82 -4.03 12.84
N ALA A 63 -2.77 -3.63 12.00
CA ALA A 63 -4.18 -3.98 12.17
C ALA A 63 -4.37 -5.50 12.05
N LEU A 64 -3.74 -6.13 11.06
CA LEU A 64 -3.82 -7.58 10.88
C LEU A 64 -3.17 -8.32 12.05
N ALA A 65 -2.04 -7.83 12.54
CA ALA A 65 -1.39 -8.41 13.72
C ALA A 65 -2.28 -8.29 14.96
N ALA A 66 -2.95 -7.16 15.13
CA ALA A 66 -3.88 -6.94 16.23
C ALA A 66 -5.09 -7.89 16.14
N ASP A 67 -5.49 -8.26 14.92
CA ASP A 67 -6.56 -9.24 14.68
C ASP A 67 -6.11 -10.68 14.92
N GLY A 68 -4.86 -10.89 15.30
CA GLY A 68 -4.35 -12.21 15.64
C GLY A 68 -3.65 -12.96 14.53
N LEU A 69 -3.42 -12.35 13.37
CA LEU A 69 -2.70 -13.02 12.30
C LEU A 69 -1.20 -13.08 12.61
N ASN A 70 -0.58 -14.23 12.32
CA ASN A 70 0.87 -14.35 12.36
C ASN A 70 1.49 -13.79 11.07
N LEU A 71 2.81 -13.74 10.99
CA LEU A 71 3.51 -13.17 9.83
C LEU A 71 3.12 -13.84 8.52
N ALA A 72 2.96 -15.16 8.52
CA ALA A 72 2.55 -15.91 7.31
C ALA A 72 1.14 -15.49 6.87
N GLY A 73 0.22 -15.34 7.82
CA GLY A 73 -1.14 -14.89 7.53
C GLY A 73 -1.18 -13.47 7.01
N ILE A 74 -0.41 -12.59 7.62
CA ILE A 74 -0.30 -11.20 7.18
C ILE A 74 0.22 -11.15 5.74
N ARG A 75 1.29 -11.91 5.46
CA ARG A 75 1.85 -11.97 4.10
C ARG A 75 0.80 -12.42 3.09
N ARG A 76 0.04 -13.46 3.44
CA ARG A 76 -0.99 -13.99 2.54
C ARG A 76 -2.10 -12.96 2.27
N VAL A 77 -2.56 -12.28 3.31
CA VAL A 77 -3.60 -11.23 3.15
C VAL A 77 -3.08 -10.11 2.25
N LEU A 78 -1.86 -9.66 2.46
CA LEU A 78 -1.27 -8.58 1.65
C LEU A 78 -1.13 -9.02 0.19
N GLN A 79 -0.75 -10.27 -0.07
CA GLN A 79 -0.69 -10.82 -1.43
C GLN A 79 -2.07 -10.84 -2.09
N MET A 80 -3.08 -11.28 -1.35
CA MET A 80 -4.45 -11.33 -1.87
C MET A 80 -5.00 -9.94 -2.13
N GLN A 81 -4.68 -8.96 -1.29
CA GLN A 81 -5.06 -7.57 -1.52
C GLN A 81 -4.43 -7.03 -2.81
N GLU A 82 -3.16 -7.35 -3.04
CA GLU A 82 -2.47 -6.94 -4.27
C GLU A 82 -3.09 -7.58 -5.50
N GLU A 83 -3.39 -8.87 -5.44
CA GLU A 83 -4.07 -9.58 -6.52
C GLU A 83 -5.44 -8.97 -6.81
N THR A 84 -6.20 -8.65 -5.75
CA THR A 84 -7.49 -8.00 -5.86
C THR A 84 -7.36 -6.64 -6.53
N ARG A 85 -6.40 -5.85 -6.10
CA ARG A 85 -6.15 -4.52 -6.68
C ARG A 85 -5.83 -4.62 -8.17
N GLN A 86 -5.00 -5.59 -8.55
CA GLN A 86 -4.66 -5.82 -9.96
C GLN A 86 -5.88 -6.21 -10.78
N LEU A 87 -6.72 -7.09 -10.23
CA LEU A 87 -7.96 -7.51 -10.89
C LEU A 87 -8.94 -6.34 -11.02
N GLN A 88 -9.06 -5.52 -9.98
CA GLN A 88 -9.91 -4.33 -10.03
C GLN A 88 -9.42 -3.35 -11.09
N ALA A 89 -8.11 -3.16 -11.20
CA ALA A 89 -7.51 -2.31 -12.23
C ALA A 89 -7.81 -2.85 -13.63
N GLU A 90 -7.70 -4.16 -13.81
CA GLU A 90 -8.01 -4.81 -15.10
C GLU A 90 -9.49 -4.68 -15.44
N VAL A 91 -10.37 -4.87 -14.46
CA VAL A 91 -11.82 -4.65 -14.66
C VAL A 91 -12.08 -3.21 -15.08
N ALA A 92 -11.45 -2.24 -14.41
CA ALA A 92 -11.61 -0.83 -14.75
C ALA A 92 -11.11 -0.54 -16.17
N ARG A 93 -9.98 -1.15 -16.54
CA ARG A 93 -9.43 -0.99 -17.90
C ARG A 93 -10.39 -1.54 -18.96
N LEU A 94 -10.94 -2.71 -18.72
CA LEU A 94 -11.90 -3.34 -19.64
C LEU A 94 -13.20 -2.54 -19.73
N ARG A 95 -13.69 -2.05 -18.61
CA ARG A 95 -14.87 -1.17 -18.57
C ARG A 95 -14.60 0.13 -19.33
N GLY A 96 -13.39 0.66 -19.24
CA GLY A 96 -12.98 1.85 -19.98
C GLY A 96 -13.06 1.64 -21.49
N LEU A 97 -12.72 0.44 -21.99
CA LEU A 97 -12.86 0.11 -23.39
C LEU A 97 -14.33 0.09 -23.84
N ILE A 98 -15.22 -0.38 -22.97
CA ILE A 98 -16.66 -0.37 -23.23
C ILE A 98 -17.20 1.06 -23.21
N VAL A 99 -16.80 1.85 -22.22
CA VAL A 99 -17.21 3.26 -22.10
C VAL A 99 -16.73 4.05 -23.32
N GLY A 100 -15.60 3.67 -23.90
CA GLY A 100 -15.10 4.26 -25.13
C GLY A 100 -16.05 4.11 -26.31
N THR A 101 -17.03 3.22 -26.25
CA THR A 101 -18.08 3.07 -27.26
C THR A 101 -19.31 3.92 -27.00
N GLY A 102 -19.33 4.70 -25.92
CA GLY A 102 -20.45 5.54 -25.52
C GLY A 102 -21.38 4.89 -24.51
N GLU A 103 -21.10 3.67 -24.09
CA GLU A 103 -21.91 2.97 -23.08
C GLU A 103 -21.50 3.42 -21.67
N PRO A 104 -22.48 3.64 -20.77
CA PRO A 104 -22.14 3.90 -19.38
C PRO A 104 -21.51 2.69 -18.72
N ALA A 105 -20.55 2.91 -17.81
CA ALA A 105 -19.93 1.83 -17.08
C ALA A 105 -20.96 1.12 -16.17
N PRO A 106 -20.96 -0.21 -16.11
CA PRO A 106 -21.82 -0.94 -15.18
C PRO A 106 -21.54 -0.50 -13.74
N GLY A 107 -22.59 -0.32 -12.97
CA GLY A 107 -22.45 0.12 -11.59
C GLY A 107 -22.25 1.61 -11.40
N SER A 108 -22.19 2.41 -12.47
CA SER A 108 -22.16 3.85 -12.31
C SER A 108 -23.52 4.35 -11.84
N PRO A 109 -23.59 5.43 -11.02
CA PRO A 109 -24.87 5.94 -10.53
C PRO A 109 -25.85 6.30 -11.65
N GLY A 110 -25.34 6.84 -12.74
CA GLY A 110 -26.17 7.19 -13.89
C GLY A 110 -26.76 6.00 -14.59
N GLY A 111 -26.08 4.85 -14.56
CA GLY A 111 -26.56 3.63 -15.19
C GLY A 111 -27.50 2.83 -14.30
N ALA A 112 -27.54 3.12 -13.02
CA ALA A 112 -28.33 2.39 -12.06
C ALA A 112 -29.78 2.86 -11.99
N ALA A 113 -30.07 3.94 -12.61
CA ALA A 113 -31.40 4.54 -12.56
C ALA A 113 -32.45 3.70 -13.28
#